data_6b3565016c4c29ed48b87f883ec54e95
#
_entry.id   6b3565016c4c29ed48b87f883ec54e95
#
_cell.length_a   1.000
_cell.length_b   1.000
_cell.length_c   1.000
_cell.angle_alpha   90.00
_cell.angle_beta   90.00
_cell.angle_gamma   90.00
#
_symmetry.space_group_name_H-M   'P 1'
#
loop_
_entity.id
_entity.type
_entity.pdbx_description
1 polymer ?
#
loop_
_entity_poly.entity_id
_entity_poly.type
_entity_poly.pdbx_seq_one_letter_code
_entity_poly.pdbx_strand_id
1 'polypeptide(L)'
;MTAATRPPADAGRDGPQRAAADTGAVETRRSARSGVAGLLGAAVSGLFGFVLAVVITRGYGTAGAGAFFAAIGVVTVATAVCTLGAETGLMWAVPRRRLGVRGDAARVLPVALIPPLLAGLVVAVAGALSADALAPRLLRGSGDAAHGLLTLTFAAVPVVVAMTLLLAALRCVRPIRAYVGVQFLLLPVARPALVGAAALASGGLLAGMTGWLVPAALALLACLVLVAGPLGLGRGAALRPTRSDWSTFWRFALPRAASAAIDAGSMWVGVLLTSVLAGPADAGVFGAVGRYVLAGQLAMQGLRVAVSPQLSRLLGRGERAAAAAVHRQLTIWGLVLSWPVYLLLAVFALAFLQLFGREFTAGVPAMTVLALAMLVNTGVGNVQSLLLMGGRSGLHLVSTLAGLTVTVSLGLWLIPGHGATGAALAWAAGIATENLTAAGFARSVVGEPLVSRATLYAAAATVGGVGVAAAVGVLAAGRGLPGLAVALAVLVAGCVGLLTLPRVRAGIRVTMRQIRGSDEAATAAGPAPASTRGR
;
A
#
# COMPACT_ATOMS: atom_id res chain seq x y z
N MET A 1 51.31 -46.98 42.90
CA MET A 1 51.48 -46.02 41.83
C MET A 1 50.46 -46.40 40.76
N THR A 2 49.29 -45.82 40.81
CA THR A 2 48.20 -46.04 39.86
C THR A 2 47.96 -44.72 39.12
N ALA A 3 48.31 -44.72 37.84
CA ALA A 3 48.08 -43.54 36.94
C ALA A 3 46.59 -43.46 36.53
N ALA A 4 45.94 -42.40 36.91
CA ALA A 4 44.56 -42.06 36.46
C ALA A 4 44.61 -41.51 35.05
N THR A 5 44.06 -42.25 34.11
CA THR A 5 43.80 -41.79 32.73
C THR A 5 42.58 -40.82 32.73
N ARG A 6 42.80 -39.57 32.31
CA ARG A 6 41.72 -38.59 32.01
C ARG A 6 40.99 -39.04 30.75
N PRO A 7 39.64 -38.94 30.69
CA PRO A 7 38.89 -39.14 29.45
C PRO A 7 39.09 -37.94 28.50
N PRO A 8 39.04 -38.17 27.18
CA PRO A 8 39.22 -37.09 26.19
C PRO A 8 38.05 -36.12 26.19
N ALA A 9 38.38 -34.82 26.04
CA ALA A 9 37.45 -33.74 26.00
C ALA A 9 36.43 -33.88 24.84
N ASP A 10 35.19 -33.54 25.17
CA ASP A 10 33.99 -33.58 24.34
C ASP A 10 34.05 -32.52 23.20
N ALA A 11 34.75 -32.81 22.09
CA ALA A 11 35.01 -31.88 20.98
C ALA A 11 34.02 -32.06 19.82
N GLY A 12 32.86 -32.71 20.00
CA GLY A 12 31.99 -33.13 18.88
C GLY A 12 30.56 -32.62 18.86
N ARG A 13 30.09 -31.91 19.90
CA ARG A 13 28.64 -31.55 20.01
C ARG A 13 28.26 -30.13 19.61
N ASP A 14 29.20 -29.22 19.46
CA ASP A 14 28.93 -27.78 19.16
C ASP A 14 28.79 -27.42 17.66
N GLY A 15 29.19 -28.30 16.76
CA GLY A 15 29.25 -28.03 15.32
C GLY A 15 27.86 -27.77 14.67
N PRO A 16 26.87 -28.67 14.86
CA PRO A 16 25.57 -28.48 14.19
C PRO A 16 24.75 -27.29 14.73
N GLN A 17 24.89 -26.98 16.03
CA GLN A 17 24.17 -25.89 16.67
C GLN A 17 24.74 -24.51 16.29
N ARG A 18 26.07 -24.38 16.16
CA ARG A 18 26.73 -23.19 15.67
C ARG A 18 26.42 -22.90 14.19
N ALA A 19 26.43 -23.95 13.35
CA ALA A 19 26.05 -23.83 11.94
C ALA A 19 24.57 -23.40 11.75
N ALA A 20 23.67 -23.91 12.61
CA ALA A 20 22.25 -23.50 12.60
C ALA A 20 22.05 -22.06 13.12
N ALA A 21 22.83 -21.62 14.11
CA ALA A 21 22.80 -20.26 14.63
C ALA A 21 23.37 -19.26 13.61
N ASP A 22 24.45 -19.59 12.91
CA ASP A 22 25.04 -18.78 11.86
C ASP A 22 24.13 -18.67 10.63
N THR A 23 23.47 -19.74 10.21
CA THR A 23 22.47 -19.69 9.15
C THR A 23 21.27 -18.83 9.54
N GLY A 24 20.78 -18.91 10.77
CA GLY A 24 19.71 -18.06 11.30
C GLY A 24 20.09 -16.57 11.34
N ALA A 25 21.31 -16.24 11.77
CA ALA A 25 21.81 -14.87 11.82
C ALA A 25 22.00 -14.27 10.41
N VAL A 26 22.48 -15.04 9.45
CA VAL A 26 22.62 -14.63 8.04
C VAL A 26 21.24 -14.41 7.41
N GLU A 27 20.27 -15.28 7.68
CA GLU A 27 18.91 -15.19 7.18
C GLU A 27 18.18 -13.96 7.77
N THR A 28 18.36 -13.67 9.05
CA THR A 28 17.81 -12.50 9.73
C THR A 28 18.39 -11.20 9.17
N ARG A 29 19.71 -11.13 8.96
CA ARG A 29 20.36 -9.95 8.31
C ARG A 29 19.90 -9.77 6.86
N ARG A 30 19.70 -10.84 6.13
CA ARG A 30 19.20 -10.82 4.75
C ARG A 30 17.75 -10.35 4.70
N SER A 31 16.91 -10.79 5.61
CA SER A 31 15.52 -10.35 5.77
C SER A 31 15.42 -8.88 6.16
N ALA A 32 16.24 -8.41 7.11
CA ALA A 32 16.29 -7.00 7.51
C ALA A 32 16.73 -6.09 6.36
N ARG A 33 17.78 -6.45 5.61
CA ARG A 33 18.22 -5.69 4.41
C ARG A 33 17.14 -5.67 3.33
N SER A 34 16.43 -6.76 3.13
CA SER A 34 15.32 -6.84 2.18
C SER A 34 14.13 -5.97 2.61
N GLY A 35 13.84 -5.91 3.92
CA GLY A 35 12.83 -5.03 4.49
C GLY A 35 13.15 -3.55 4.29
N VAL A 36 14.38 -3.14 4.59
CA VAL A 36 14.84 -1.75 4.37
C VAL A 36 14.79 -1.37 2.90
N ALA A 37 15.25 -2.24 1.99
CA ALA A 37 15.18 -2.01 0.55
C ALA A 37 13.73 -1.88 0.07
N GLY A 38 12.82 -2.67 0.61
CA GLY A 38 11.39 -2.58 0.32
C GLY A 38 10.75 -1.27 0.80
N LEU A 39 11.11 -0.81 2.02
CA LEU A 39 10.62 0.47 2.58
C LEU A 39 11.14 1.68 1.78
N LEU A 40 12.43 1.70 1.47
CA LEU A 40 13.02 2.75 0.64
C LEU A 40 12.39 2.76 -0.76
N GLY A 41 12.19 1.59 -1.35
CA GLY A 41 11.51 1.45 -2.62
C GLY A 41 10.07 1.99 -2.58
N ALA A 42 9.32 1.66 -1.53
CA ALA A 42 7.96 2.17 -1.35
C ALA A 42 7.94 3.71 -1.18
N ALA A 43 8.89 4.29 -0.45
CA ALA A 43 9.02 5.75 -0.31
C ALA A 43 9.33 6.42 -1.66
N VAL A 44 10.24 5.86 -2.45
CA VAL A 44 10.54 6.33 -3.82
C VAL A 44 9.30 6.22 -4.70
N SER A 45 8.61 5.09 -4.66
CA SER A 45 7.37 4.89 -5.43
C SER A 45 6.27 5.88 -5.04
N GLY A 46 6.12 6.17 -3.75
CA GLY A 46 5.19 7.18 -3.24
C GLY A 46 5.52 8.58 -3.75
N LEU A 47 6.80 8.97 -3.69
CA LEU A 47 7.28 10.26 -4.19
C LEU A 47 7.01 10.42 -5.69
N PHE A 48 7.42 9.45 -6.50
CA PHE A 48 7.22 9.51 -7.95
C PHE A 48 5.76 9.34 -8.35
N GLY A 49 4.94 8.62 -7.55
CA GLY A 49 3.49 8.57 -7.71
C GLY A 49 2.84 9.94 -7.49
N PHE A 50 3.36 10.73 -6.54
CA PHE A 50 2.96 12.12 -6.34
C PHE A 50 3.42 13.01 -7.50
N VAL A 51 4.68 12.90 -7.93
CA VAL A 51 5.21 13.61 -9.11
C VAL A 51 4.38 13.31 -10.36
N LEU A 52 3.99 12.04 -10.57
CA LEU A 52 3.11 11.66 -11.68
C LEU A 52 1.76 12.41 -11.60
N ALA A 53 1.18 12.51 -10.40
CA ALA A 53 -0.07 13.25 -10.24
C ALA A 53 0.10 14.74 -10.57
N VAL A 54 1.21 15.38 -10.14
CA VAL A 54 1.53 16.77 -10.49
C VAL A 54 1.68 16.93 -12.02
N VAL A 55 2.38 16.00 -12.67
CA VAL A 55 2.57 16.02 -14.12
C VAL A 55 1.23 15.90 -14.86
N ILE A 56 0.38 14.96 -14.43
CA ILE A 56 -0.96 14.78 -15.04
C ILE A 56 -1.81 16.03 -14.84
N THR A 57 -1.88 16.58 -13.63
CA THR A 57 -2.74 17.73 -13.32
C THR A 57 -2.28 19.00 -14.02
N ARG A 58 -0.97 19.24 -14.06
CA ARG A 58 -0.39 20.41 -14.74
C ARG A 58 -0.44 20.30 -16.26
N GLY A 59 -0.27 19.08 -16.79
CA GLY A 59 -0.24 18.83 -18.23
C GLY A 59 -1.62 18.78 -18.88
N TYR A 60 -2.65 18.33 -18.17
CA TYR A 60 -3.96 18.04 -18.77
C TYR A 60 -5.13 18.78 -18.11
N GLY A 61 -4.91 19.64 -17.10
CA GLY A 61 -5.96 20.36 -16.38
C GLY A 61 -6.88 19.44 -15.56
N THR A 62 -7.97 19.99 -15.00
CA THR A 62 -8.87 19.22 -14.12
C THR A 62 -9.62 18.11 -14.85
N ALA A 63 -10.23 18.41 -15.99
CA ALA A 63 -10.98 17.42 -16.77
C ALA A 63 -10.09 16.32 -17.36
N GLY A 64 -8.94 16.71 -17.92
CA GLY A 64 -7.97 15.74 -18.45
C GLY A 64 -7.35 14.86 -17.35
N ALA A 65 -7.03 15.44 -16.19
CA ALA A 65 -6.54 14.68 -15.04
C ALA A 65 -7.60 13.70 -14.52
N GLY A 66 -8.85 14.09 -14.48
CA GLY A 66 -9.97 13.23 -14.09
C GLY A 66 -10.15 12.05 -15.02
N ALA A 67 -10.16 12.31 -16.34
CA ALA A 67 -10.22 11.27 -17.36
C ALA A 67 -9.02 10.29 -17.22
N PHE A 68 -7.83 10.82 -16.98
CA PHE A 68 -6.62 10.03 -16.77
C PHE A 68 -6.69 9.18 -15.50
N PHE A 69 -7.11 9.75 -14.37
CA PHE A 69 -7.27 9.01 -13.12
C PHE A 69 -8.38 7.96 -13.20
N ALA A 70 -9.49 8.26 -13.88
CA ALA A 70 -10.53 7.27 -14.15
C ALA A 70 -10.00 6.10 -14.99
N ALA A 71 -9.23 6.38 -16.06
CA ALA A 71 -8.59 5.36 -16.88
C ALA A 71 -7.64 4.47 -16.05
N ILE A 72 -6.77 5.05 -15.22
CA ILE A 72 -5.90 4.30 -14.29
C ILE A 72 -6.75 3.47 -13.32
N GLY A 73 -7.83 4.03 -12.80
CA GLY A 73 -8.76 3.34 -11.90
C GLY A 73 -9.38 2.11 -12.55
N VAL A 74 -9.89 2.25 -13.78
CA VAL A 74 -10.45 1.13 -14.57
C VAL A 74 -9.39 0.04 -14.78
N VAL A 75 -8.19 0.38 -15.27
CA VAL A 75 -7.11 -0.60 -15.45
C VAL A 75 -6.76 -1.30 -14.14
N THR A 76 -6.66 -0.56 -13.04
CA THR A 76 -6.26 -1.12 -11.74
C THR A 76 -7.31 -2.08 -11.19
N VAL A 77 -8.58 -1.68 -11.20
CA VAL A 77 -9.68 -2.53 -10.72
C VAL A 77 -9.86 -3.74 -11.63
N ALA A 78 -9.86 -3.55 -12.95
CA ALA A 78 -9.95 -4.64 -13.91
C ALA A 78 -8.80 -5.63 -13.75
N THR A 79 -7.57 -5.15 -13.58
CA THR A 79 -6.38 -6.00 -13.33
C THR A 79 -6.55 -6.79 -12.04
N ALA A 80 -6.97 -6.16 -10.93
CA ALA A 80 -7.15 -6.85 -9.65
C ALA A 80 -8.20 -7.98 -9.74
N VAL A 81 -9.31 -7.73 -10.46
CA VAL A 81 -10.33 -8.75 -10.74
C VAL A 81 -9.77 -9.85 -11.62
N CYS A 82 -9.12 -9.50 -12.74
CA CYS A 82 -8.63 -10.46 -13.73
C CYS A 82 -7.47 -11.31 -13.23
N THR A 83 -6.66 -10.83 -12.28
CA THR A 83 -5.58 -11.64 -11.68
C THR A 83 -6.10 -12.83 -10.88
N LEU A 84 -7.37 -12.86 -10.49
CA LEU A 84 -8.03 -13.98 -9.82
C LEU A 84 -7.25 -14.49 -8.59
N GLY A 85 -6.49 -13.62 -7.93
CA GLY A 85 -5.64 -13.97 -6.77
C GLY A 85 -4.37 -14.74 -7.14
N ALA A 86 -4.06 -14.94 -8.42
CA ALA A 86 -2.90 -15.70 -8.90
C ALA A 86 -1.56 -15.08 -8.48
N GLU A 87 -1.50 -13.77 -8.22
CA GLU A 87 -0.31 -13.11 -7.65
C GLU A 87 0.11 -13.76 -6.34
N THR A 88 -0.83 -13.90 -5.41
CA THR A 88 -0.59 -14.57 -4.12
C THR A 88 -0.35 -16.07 -4.29
N GLY A 89 -1.05 -16.68 -5.26
CA GLY A 89 -0.85 -18.08 -5.65
C GLY A 89 0.57 -18.37 -6.11
N LEU A 90 1.16 -17.50 -6.93
CA LEU A 90 2.57 -17.59 -7.37
C LEU A 90 3.53 -17.49 -6.20
N MET A 91 3.35 -16.50 -5.31
CA MET A 91 4.17 -16.33 -4.11
C MET A 91 4.09 -17.52 -3.16
N TRP A 92 2.98 -18.25 -3.16
CA TRP A 92 2.81 -19.47 -2.37
C TRP A 92 3.40 -20.70 -3.08
N ALA A 93 3.15 -20.88 -4.39
CA ALA A 93 3.46 -22.12 -5.10
C ALA A 93 4.92 -22.22 -5.57
N VAL A 94 5.50 -21.12 -6.10
CA VAL A 94 6.84 -21.14 -6.71
C VAL A 94 7.95 -21.48 -5.71
N PRO A 95 8.02 -20.87 -4.50
CA PRO A 95 9.09 -21.20 -3.55
C PRO A 95 9.08 -22.64 -3.02
N ARG A 96 7.96 -23.35 -3.18
CA ARG A 96 7.80 -24.76 -2.75
C ARG A 96 8.29 -25.76 -3.79
N ARG A 97 8.74 -25.28 -4.94
CA ARG A 97 9.12 -26.10 -6.09
C ARG A 97 10.59 -25.91 -6.46
N ARG A 98 11.13 -26.87 -7.20
CA ARG A 98 12.52 -26.84 -7.66
C ARG A 98 12.65 -25.91 -8.86
N LEU A 99 13.63 -25.01 -8.80
CA LEU A 99 14.00 -24.11 -9.90
C LEU A 99 14.93 -24.82 -10.91
N GLY A 100 15.04 -24.26 -12.11
CA GLY A 100 15.93 -24.70 -13.18
C GLY A 100 15.27 -25.63 -14.20
N VAL A 101 16.05 -26.08 -15.19
CA VAL A 101 15.55 -26.87 -16.35
C VAL A 101 14.91 -28.19 -15.92
N ARG A 102 15.48 -28.87 -14.92
CA ARG A 102 14.95 -30.13 -14.37
C ARG A 102 13.95 -29.90 -13.22
N GLY A 103 13.66 -28.63 -12.87
CA GLY A 103 12.72 -28.28 -11.83
C GLY A 103 11.27 -28.28 -12.32
N ASP A 104 10.34 -28.31 -11.38
CA ASP A 104 8.89 -28.31 -11.64
C ASP A 104 8.25 -26.93 -11.41
N ALA A 105 9.01 -25.93 -10.96
CA ALA A 105 8.51 -24.57 -10.72
C ALA A 105 7.95 -23.90 -11.98
N ALA A 106 8.54 -24.19 -13.16
CA ALA A 106 8.05 -23.64 -14.42
C ALA A 106 6.62 -24.07 -14.78
N ARG A 107 6.15 -25.24 -14.29
CA ARG A 107 4.77 -25.73 -14.50
C ARG A 107 3.70 -24.83 -13.89
N VAL A 108 4.07 -24.03 -12.88
CA VAL A 108 3.14 -23.11 -12.21
C VAL A 108 2.79 -21.93 -13.11
N LEU A 109 3.71 -21.51 -14.02
CA LEU A 109 3.48 -20.33 -14.85
C LEU A 109 2.24 -20.44 -15.74
N PRO A 110 2.05 -21.48 -16.57
CA PRO A 110 0.84 -21.56 -17.40
C PRO A 110 -0.42 -21.66 -16.54
N VAL A 111 -0.38 -22.34 -15.38
CA VAL A 111 -1.51 -22.42 -14.45
C VAL A 111 -1.89 -21.04 -13.92
N ALA A 112 -0.91 -20.22 -13.56
CA ALA A 112 -1.12 -18.91 -12.98
C ALA A 112 -1.40 -17.81 -14.02
N LEU A 113 -0.92 -17.97 -15.27
CA LEU A 113 -1.02 -16.93 -16.31
C LEU A 113 -2.22 -17.12 -17.22
N ILE A 114 -2.55 -18.36 -17.64
CA ILE A 114 -3.57 -18.58 -18.68
C ILE A 114 -4.95 -18.06 -18.26
N PRO A 115 -5.57 -18.45 -17.12
CA PRO A 115 -6.89 -17.96 -16.79
C PRO A 115 -6.96 -16.45 -16.56
N PRO A 116 -6.00 -15.80 -15.83
CA PRO A 116 -5.98 -14.34 -15.70
C PRO A 116 -5.83 -13.61 -17.04
N LEU A 117 -4.99 -14.11 -17.95
CA LEU A 117 -4.82 -13.48 -19.24
C LEU A 117 -6.07 -13.62 -20.11
N LEU A 118 -6.73 -14.79 -20.09
CA LEU A 118 -8.02 -14.97 -20.75
C LEU A 118 -9.08 -14.03 -20.17
N ALA A 119 -9.16 -13.92 -18.84
CA ALA A 119 -10.05 -12.96 -18.20
C ALA A 119 -9.73 -11.51 -18.62
N GLY A 120 -8.44 -11.14 -18.61
CA GLY A 120 -7.99 -9.84 -19.07
C GLY A 120 -8.31 -9.56 -20.54
N LEU A 121 -8.16 -10.56 -21.40
CA LEU A 121 -8.51 -10.46 -22.82
C LEU A 121 -10.03 -10.29 -23.03
N VAL A 122 -10.84 -11.05 -22.29
CA VAL A 122 -12.31 -10.91 -22.32
C VAL A 122 -12.72 -9.50 -21.90
N VAL A 123 -12.13 -8.98 -20.81
CA VAL A 123 -12.39 -7.60 -20.36
C VAL A 123 -11.90 -6.59 -21.38
N ALA A 124 -10.75 -6.81 -22.02
CA ALA A 124 -10.23 -5.93 -23.07
C ALA A 124 -11.17 -5.85 -24.27
N VAL A 125 -11.61 -7.00 -24.77
CA VAL A 125 -12.53 -7.07 -25.93
C VAL A 125 -13.90 -6.49 -25.56
N ALA A 126 -14.49 -6.93 -24.44
CA ALA A 126 -15.79 -6.41 -23.99
C ALA A 126 -15.77 -4.91 -23.74
N GLY A 127 -14.69 -4.41 -23.11
CA GLY A 127 -14.50 -2.99 -22.86
C GLY A 127 -14.30 -2.17 -24.13
N ALA A 128 -13.52 -2.67 -25.09
CA ALA A 128 -13.32 -2.01 -26.37
C ALA A 128 -14.64 -1.95 -27.18
N LEU A 129 -15.40 -3.03 -27.22
CA LEU A 129 -16.73 -3.08 -27.87
C LEU A 129 -17.78 -2.18 -27.18
N SER A 130 -17.60 -1.94 -25.89
CA SER A 130 -18.49 -1.07 -25.10
C SER A 130 -17.99 0.38 -25.00
N ALA A 131 -16.86 0.71 -25.62
CA ALA A 131 -16.22 2.02 -25.48
C ALA A 131 -17.14 3.16 -25.87
N ASP A 132 -17.90 3.03 -26.96
CA ASP A 132 -18.85 4.04 -27.42
C ASP A 132 -19.98 4.31 -26.41
N ALA A 133 -20.45 3.27 -25.72
CA ALA A 133 -21.49 3.42 -24.70
C ALA A 133 -20.95 3.93 -23.35
N LEU A 134 -19.69 3.61 -23.04
CA LEU A 134 -19.05 3.95 -21.77
C LEU A 134 -18.39 5.35 -21.79
N ALA A 135 -17.84 5.78 -22.95
CA ALA A 135 -17.14 7.05 -23.09
C ALA A 135 -18.00 8.26 -22.65
N PRO A 136 -19.27 8.40 -23.07
CA PRO A 136 -20.11 9.51 -22.64
C PRO A 136 -20.44 9.52 -21.14
N ARG A 137 -20.34 8.36 -20.49
CA ARG A 137 -20.66 8.21 -19.07
C ARG A 137 -19.45 8.41 -18.17
N LEU A 138 -18.29 7.83 -18.54
CA LEU A 138 -17.07 7.86 -17.76
C LEU A 138 -16.19 9.09 -18.04
N LEU A 139 -16.23 9.61 -19.27
CA LEU A 139 -15.31 10.65 -19.77
C LEU A 139 -16.07 11.81 -20.42
N ARG A 140 -17.15 12.29 -19.77
CA ARG A 140 -17.96 13.42 -20.26
C ARG A 140 -17.08 14.62 -20.60
N GLY A 141 -17.23 15.16 -21.80
CA GLY A 141 -16.50 16.37 -22.22
C GLY A 141 -15.08 16.13 -22.74
N SER A 142 -14.61 14.87 -22.85
CA SER A 142 -13.30 14.56 -23.44
C SER A 142 -13.32 14.46 -24.99
N GLY A 143 -14.44 14.74 -25.63
CA GLY A 143 -14.59 14.76 -27.09
C GLY A 143 -14.22 13.42 -27.73
N ASP A 144 -13.71 13.49 -28.98
CA ASP A 144 -13.31 12.33 -29.78
C ASP A 144 -12.18 11.49 -29.15
N ALA A 145 -11.40 12.11 -28.24
CA ALA A 145 -10.34 11.39 -27.52
C ALA A 145 -10.86 10.38 -26.51
N ALA A 146 -12.12 10.47 -26.05
CA ALA A 146 -12.68 9.62 -25.01
C ALA A 146 -12.77 8.15 -25.45
N HIS A 147 -13.22 7.90 -26.69
CA HIS A 147 -13.28 6.55 -27.25
C HIS A 147 -11.89 5.91 -27.33
N GLY A 148 -10.91 6.62 -27.92
CA GLY A 148 -9.53 6.11 -28.05
C GLY A 148 -8.88 5.87 -26.67
N LEU A 149 -9.13 6.75 -25.69
CA LEU A 149 -8.60 6.61 -24.34
C LEU A 149 -9.17 5.36 -23.65
N LEU A 150 -10.48 5.09 -23.75
CA LEU A 150 -11.10 3.92 -23.18
C LEU A 150 -10.67 2.63 -23.86
N THR A 151 -10.62 2.62 -25.19
CA THR A 151 -10.13 1.47 -25.96
C THR A 151 -8.70 1.12 -25.55
N LEU A 152 -7.80 2.10 -25.46
CA LEU A 152 -6.43 1.92 -24.98
C LEU A 152 -6.39 1.44 -23.52
N THR A 153 -7.27 1.98 -22.67
CA THR A 153 -7.40 1.60 -21.26
C THR A 153 -7.74 0.13 -21.10
N PHE A 154 -8.74 -0.36 -21.83
CA PHE A 154 -9.13 -1.77 -21.79
C PHE A 154 -8.10 -2.68 -22.47
N ALA A 155 -7.52 -2.27 -23.59
CA ALA A 155 -6.44 -3.02 -24.26
C ALA A 155 -5.18 -3.17 -23.37
N ALA A 156 -4.97 -2.25 -22.42
CA ALA A 156 -3.87 -2.33 -21.47
C ALA A 156 -4.07 -3.41 -20.39
N VAL A 157 -5.30 -3.84 -20.09
CA VAL A 157 -5.59 -4.76 -18.99
C VAL A 157 -4.77 -6.06 -19.09
N PRO A 158 -4.76 -6.82 -20.21
CA PRO A 158 -3.97 -8.04 -20.29
C PRO A 158 -2.46 -7.80 -20.14
N VAL A 159 -1.94 -6.67 -20.59
CA VAL A 159 -0.52 -6.30 -20.44
C VAL A 159 -0.19 -6.07 -18.96
N VAL A 160 -1.04 -5.33 -18.25
CA VAL A 160 -0.84 -5.04 -16.82
C VAL A 160 -1.07 -6.28 -15.97
N VAL A 161 -2.02 -7.16 -16.31
CA VAL A 161 -2.21 -8.48 -15.68
C VAL A 161 -0.95 -9.32 -15.82
N ALA A 162 -0.42 -9.47 -17.04
CA ALA A 162 0.81 -10.23 -17.30
C ALA A 162 1.99 -9.66 -16.51
N MET A 163 2.18 -8.35 -16.54
CA MET A 163 3.23 -7.65 -15.78
C MET A 163 3.10 -7.94 -14.28
N THR A 164 1.91 -7.80 -13.70
CA THR A 164 1.67 -8.02 -12.27
C THR A 164 2.02 -9.45 -11.85
N LEU A 165 1.58 -10.45 -12.61
CA LEU A 165 1.86 -11.86 -12.33
C LEU A 165 3.34 -12.20 -12.51
N LEU A 166 4.01 -11.66 -13.53
CA LEU A 166 5.44 -11.87 -13.72
C LEU A 166 6.29 -11.14 -12.68
N LEU A 167 5.86 -9.98 -12.17
CA LEU A 167 6.48 -9.33 -11.02
C LEU A 167 6.38 -10.20 -9.76
N ALA A 168 5.24 -10.85 -9.52
CA ALA A 168 5.10 -11.80 -8.42
C ALA A 168 6.03 -13.01 -8.59
N ALA A 169 6.13 -13.57 -9.80
CA ALA A 169 7.08 -14.64 -10.12
C ALA A 169 8.54 -14.18 -9.93
N LEU A 170 8.89 -12.98 -10.41
CA LEU A 170 10.23 -12.38 -10.27
C LEU A 170 10.65 -12.29 -8.79
N ARG A 171 9.73 -11.88 -7.93
CA ARG A 171 9.95 -11.79 -6.47
C ARG A 171 10.29 -13.15 -5.84
N CYS A 172 9.82 -14.24 -6.45
CA CYS A 172 10.07 -15.60 -5.96
C CYS A 172 11.38 -16.21 -6.47
N VAL A 173 11.82 -15.86 -7.70
CA VAL A 173 12.92 -16.54 -8.38
C VAL A 173 14.22 -15.72 -8.45
N ARG A 174 14.17 -14.44 -8.12
CA ARG A 174 15.34 -13.54 -8.14
C ARG A 174 15.55 -12.86 -6.78
N PRO A 175 16.77 -12.34 -6.52
CA PRO A 175 17.00 -11.48 -5.37
C PRO A 175 16.06 -10.26 -5.37
N ILE A 176 15.64 -9.83 -4.19
CA ILE A 176 14.69 -8.72 -3.99
C ILE A 176 15.05 -7.44 -4.76
N ARG A 177 16.35 -7.18 -4.97
CA ARG A 177 16.86 -6.04 -5.74
C ARG A 177 16.32 -5.98 -7.18
N ALA A 178 16.11 -7.14 -7.83
CA ALA A 178 15.55 -7.18 -9.18
C ALA A 178 14.07 -6.73 -9.18
N TYR A 179 13.30 -7.21 -8.21
CA TYR A 179 11.92 -6.78 -8.02
C TYR A 179 11.84 -5.27 -7.67
N VAL A 180 12.68 -4.80 -6.73
CA VAL A 180 12.75 -3.38 -6.35
C VAL A 180 13.11 -2.50 -7.54
N GLY A 181 14.06 -2.93 -8.38
CA GLY A 181 14.47 -2.20 -9.58
C GLY A 181 13.33 -2.02 -10.58
N VAL A 182 12.52 -3.05 -10.81
CA VAL A 182 11.40 -2.95 -11.76
C VAL A 182 10.18 -2.25 -11.12
N GLN A 183 9.76 -2.68 -9.94
CA GLN A 183 8.52 -2.23 -9.31
C GLN A 183 8.63 -0.82 -8.72
N PHE A 184 9.75 -0.50 -8.07
CA PHE A 184 9.89 0.73 -7.30
C PHE A 184 10.82 1.77 -7.94
N LEU A 185 11.56 1.41 -9.00
CA LEU A 185 12.42 2.36 -9.69
C LEU A 185 11.97 2.55 -11.15
N LEU A 186 11.96 1.50 -11.96
CA LEU A 186 11.61 1.61 -13.39
C LEU A 186 10.20 2.19 -13.58
N LEU A 187 9.17 1.55 -13.02
CA LEU A 187 7.79 1.98 -13.21
C LEU A 187 7.50 3.38 -12.66
N PRO A 188 7.85 3.71 -11.38
CA PRO A 188 7.54 5.02 -10.84
C PRO A 188 8.31 6.17 -11.48
N VAL A 189 9.55 5.95 -11.92
CA VAL A 189 10.37 7.01 -12.53
C VAL A 189 10.00 7.22 -14.00
N ALA A 190 9.83 6.13 -14.77
CA ALA A 190 9.56 6.23 -16.19
C ALA A 190 8.17 6.78 -16.51
N ARG A 191 7.14 6.48 -15.68
CA ARG A 191 5.78 6.97 -15.90
C ARG A 191 5.68 8.50 -15.91
N PRO A 192 6.09 9.24 -14.85
CA PRO A 192 6.02 10.70 -14.90
C PRO A 192 6.92 11.31 -15.97
N ALA A 193 8.05 10.69 -16.29
CA ALA A 193 8.94 11.16 -17.35
C ALA A 193 8.25 11.10 -18.73
N LEU A 194 7.68 9.94 -19.10
CA LEU A 194 7.03 9.77 -20.40
C LEU A 194 5.69 10.51 -20.51
N VAL A 195 4.88 10.54 -19.44
CA VAL A 195 3.65 11.32 -19.40
C VAL A 195 3.97 12.81 -19.48
N GLY A 196 5.02 13.28 -18.80
CA GLY A 196 5.50 14.65 -18.86
C GLY A 196 6.02 15.02 -20.25
N ALA A 197 6.79 14.15 -20.88
CA ALA A 197 7.25 14.35 -22.25
C ALA A 197 6.07 14.45 -23.24
N ALA A 198 5.04 13.59 -23.09
CA ALA A 198 3.83 13.67 -23.89
C ALA A 198 3.08 14.99 -23.69
N ALA A 199 2.96 15.46 -22.44
CA ALA A 199 2.31 16.73 -22.12
C ALA A 199 3.07 17.94 -22.68
N LEU A 200 4.43 17.95 -22.58
CA LEU A 200 5.28 19.01 -23.11
C LEU A 200 5.27 19.06 -24.65
N ALA A 201 5.13 17.91 -25.29
CA ALA A 201 4.97 17.81 -26.76
C ALA A 201 3.54 18.18 -27.22
N SER A 202 2.72 18.76 -26.37
CA SER A 202 1.30 19.07 -26.64
C SER A 202 0.49 17.83 -27.07
N GLY A 203 0.93 16.64 -26.66
CA GLY A 203 0.22 15.39 -26.88
C GLY A 203 -1.06 15.35 -26.06
N GLY A 204 -2.15 14.91 -26.70
CA GLY A 204 -3.44 14.76 -26.02
C GLY A 204 -3.43 13.64 -24.97
N LEU A 205 -4.59 13.41 -24.36
CA LEU A 205 -4.78 12.38 -23.33
C LEU A 205 -4.33 10.98 -23.76
N LEU A 206 -4.51 10.65 -25.04
CA LEU A 206 -4.10 9.36 -25.61
C LEU A 206 -2.57 9.20 -25.57
N ALA A 207 -1.82 10.23 -25.92
CA ALA A 207 -0.35 10.20 -25.85
C ALA A 207 0.12 10.11 -24.39
N GLY A 208 -0.52 10.82 -23.47
CA GLY A 208 -0.25 10.70 -22.04
C GLY A 208 -0.49 9.29 -21.51
N MET A 209 -1.63 8.68 -21.85
CA MET A 209 -1.95 7.32 -21.42
C MET A 209 -0.99 6.29 -22.04
N THR A 210 -0.58 6.47 -23.29
CA THR A 210 0.47 5.66 -23.91
C THR A 210 1.78 5.80 -23.13
N GLY A 211 2.18 7.02 -22.76
CA GLY A 211 3.34 7.28 -21.91
C GLY A 211 3.26 6.60 -20.54
N TRP A 212 2.07 6.43 -19.98
CA TRP A 212 1.86 5.67 -18.74
C TRP A 212 1.96 4.15 -18.94
N LEU A 213 1.58 3.63 -20.11
CA LEU A 213 1.55 2.19 -20.44
C LEU A 213 2.90 1.66 -20.92
N VAL A 214 3.68 2.45 -21.67
CA VAL A 214 4.99 2.03 -22.18
C VAL A 214 5.90 1.48 -21.08
N PRO A 215 6.06 2.12 -19.91
CA PRO A 215 6.83 1.54 -18.81
C PRO A 215 6.29 0.19 -18.32
N ALA A 216 4.97 -0.03 -18.37
CA ALA A 216 4.40 -1.32 -18.00
C ALA A 216 4.76 -2.42 -18.99
N ALA A 217 4.76 -2.12 -20.30
CA ALA A 217 5.22 -3.05 -21.33
C ALA A 217 6.73 -3.34 -21.20
N LEU A 218 7.55 -2.32 -20.94
CA LEU A 218 8.98 -2.49 -20.68
C LEU A 218 9.24 -3.33 -19.41
N ALA A 219 8.46 -3.10 -18.35
CA ALA A 219 8.53 -3.90 -17.13
C ALA A 219 8.11 -5.35 -17.38
N LEU A 220 7.09 -5.58 -18.19
CA LEU A 220 6.68 -6.92 -18.63
C LEU A 220 7.81 -7.64 -19.33
N LEU A 221 8.45 -7.01 -20.32
CA LEU A 221 9.59 -7.57 -21.05
C LEU A 221 10.78 -7.84 -20.12
N ALA A 222 11.11 -6.90 -19.24
CA ALA A 222 12.17 -7.09 -18.24
C ALA A 222 11.88 -8.28 -17.33
N CYS A 223 10.63 -8.43 -16.86
CA CYS A 223 10.22 -9.56 -16.04
C CYS A 223 10.30 -10.88 -16.79
N LEU A 224 9.88 -10.94 -18.06
CA LEU A 224 10.01 -12.14 -18.90
C LEU A 224 11.46 -12.58 -19.00
N VAL A 225 12.38 -11.68 -19.34
CA VAL A 225 13.82 -11.97 -19.44
C VAL A 225 14.40 -12.42 -18.09
N LEU A 226 14.07 -11.70 -17.01
CA LEU A 226 14.62 -11.99 -15.68
C LEU A 226 14.08 -13.29 -15.09
N VAL A 227 12.83 -13.68 -15.38
CA VAL A 227 12.19 -14.91 -14.88
C VAL A 227 12.58 -16.13 -15.70
N ALA A 228 12.84 -15.96 -17.01
CA ALA A 228 13.11 -17.05 -17.94
C ALA A 228 14.31 -17.94 -17.52
N GLY A 229 15.43 -17.31 -17.13
CA GLY A 229 16.65 -18.04 -16.77
C GLY A 229 16.47 -18.97 -15.55
N PRO A 230 16.03 -18.47 -14.39
CA PRO A 230 15.83 -19.29 -13.17
C PRO A 230 14.82 -20.41 -13.35
N LEU A 231 13.80 -20.22 -14.20
CA LEU A 231 12.78 -21.24 -14.47
C LEU A 231 13.17 -22.16 -15.63
N GLY A 232 14.32 -21.94 -16.28
CA GLY A 232 14.79 -22.76 -17.40
C GLY A 232 13.92 -22.63 -18.66
N LEU A 233 13.16 -21.53 -18.81
CA LEU A 233 12.34 -21.27 -20.00
C LEU A 233 13.23 -21.17 -21.24
N GLY A 234 12.81 -21.79 -22.34
CA GLY A 234 13.61 -21.86 -23.57
C GLY A 234 14.75 -22.89 -23.55
N ARG A 235 14.93 -23.62 -22.44
CA ARG A 235 15.95 -24.68 -22.30
C ARG A 235 15.34 -26.06 -22.00
N GLY A 236 14.09 -26.29 -22.41
CA GLY A 236 13.40 -27.57 -22.20
C GLY A 236 12.75 -27.73 -20.82
N ALA A 237 12.49 -26.62 -20.09
CA ALA A 237 11.71 -26.69 -18.86
C ALA A 237 10.32 -27.31 -19.07
N ALA A 238 9.90 -28.11 -18.10
CA ALA A 238 8.57 -28.73 -18.13
C ALA A 238 7.48 -27.68 -17.91
N LEU A 239 6.85 -27.23 -18.99
CA LEU A 239 5.73 -26.24 -18.95
C LEU A 239 4.36 -26.91 -18.93
N ARG A 240 4.27 -28.25 -19.04
CA ARG A 240 2.99 -28.96 -19.03
C ARG A 240 2.53 -29.19 -17.59
N PRO A 241 1.48 -28.48 -17.12
CA PRO A 241 0.95 -28.68 -15.77
C PRO A 241 0.15 -29.96 -15.68
N THR A 242 0.10 -30.55 -14.50
CA THR A 242 -0.77 -31.68 -14.18
C THR A 242 -2.13 -31.19 -13.65
N ARG A 243 -3.12 -32.08 -13.62
CA ARG A 243 -4.43 -31.76 -12.99
C ARG A 243 -4.28 -31.35 -11.52
N SER A 244 -3.33 -31.97 -10.81
CA SER A 244 -3.00 -31.63 -9.43
C SER A 244 -2.45 -30.20 -9.30
N ASP A 245 -1.62 -29.77 -10.25
CA ASP A 245 -1.10 -28.38 -10.26
C ASP A 245 -2.25 -27.36 -10.35
N TRP A 246 -3.22 -27.62 -11.24
CA TRP A 246 -4.40 -26.76 -11.41
C TRP A 246 -5.25 -26.71 -10.15
N SER A 247 -5.67 -27.86 -9.62
CA SER A 247 -6.56 -27.91 -8.47
C SER A 247 -5.92 -27.32 -7.22
N THR A 248 -4.66 -27.65 -6.95
CA THR A 248 -3.93 -27.16 -5.77
C THR A 248 -3.70 -25.65 -5.83
N PHE A 249 -3.32 -25.12 -7.00
CA PHE A 249 -3.08 -23.70 -7.18
C PHE A 249 -4.36 -22.88 -6.99
N TRP A 250 -5.44 -23.24 -7.72
CA TRP A 250 -6.66 -22.44 -7.73
C TRP A 250 -7.49 -22.56 -6.45
N ARG A 251 -7.44 -23.69 -5.75
CA ARG A 251 -8.02 -23.81 -4.39
C ARG A 251 -7.40 -22.81 -3.41
N PHE A 252 -6.13 -22.47 -3.58
CA PHE A 252 -5.46 -21.46 -2.76
C PHE A 252 -5.68 -20.04 -3.29
N ALA A 253 -5.65 -19.82 -4.60
CA ALA A 253 -5.67 -18.49 -5.22
C ALA A 253 -7.07 -17.85 -5.23
N LEU A 254 -8.12 -18.58 -5.62
CA LEU A 254 -9.46 -18.05 -5.80
C LEU A 254 -10.08 -17.38 -4.56
N PRO A 255 -9.96 -17.91 -3.33
CA PRO A 255 -10.52 -17.23 -2.16
C PRO A 255 -9.90 -15.85 -1.91
N ARG A 256 -8.68 -15.61 -2.41
CA ARG A 256 -7.98 -14.33 -2.27
C ARG A 256 -8.33 -13.33 -3.36
N ALA A 257 -8.91 -13.78 -4.46
CA ALA A 257 -9.37 -12.93 -5.56
C ALA A 257 -10.39 -11.89 -5.09
N ALA A 258 -11.35 -12.32 -4.27
CA ALA A 258 -12.37 -11.43 -3.72
C ALA A 258 -11.78 -10.32 -2.87
N SER A 259 -10.85 -10.65 -1.95
CA SER A 259 -10.19 -9.65 -1.11
C SER A 259 -9.39 -8.64 -1.95
N ALA A 260 -8.61 -9.12 -2.94
CA ALA A 260 -7.82 -8.25 -3.81
C ALA A 260 -8.70 -7.32 -4.66
N ALA A 261 -9.83 -7.81 -5.16
CA ALA A 261 -10.78 -7.00 -5.92
C ALA A 261 -11.46 -5.94 -5.04
N ILE A 262 -11.83 -6.28 -3.80
CA ILE A 262 -12.42 -5.35 -2.83
C ILE A 262 -11.42 -4.26 -2.45
N ASP A 263 -10.17 -4.62 -2.17
CA ASP A 263 -9.11 -3.67 -1.80
C ASP A 263 -8.86 -2.66 -2.94
N ALA A 264 -8.71 -3.16 -4.18
CA ALA A 264 -8.54 -2.30 -5.35
C ALA A 264 -9.78 -1.45 -5.63
N GLY A 265 -10.97 -2.03 -5.52
CA GLY A 265 -12.25 -1.34 -5.67
C GLY A 265 -12.40 -0.21 -4.65
N SER A 266 -12.14 -0.47 -3.38
CA SER A 266 -12.24 0.53 -2.30
C SER A 266 -11.34 1.74 -2.55
N MET A 267 -10.16 1.55 -3.14
CA MET A 267 -9.23 2.62 -3.42
C MET A 267 -9.68 3.53 -4.58
N TRP A 268 -10.33 2.96 -5.60
CA TRP A 268 -10.64 3.69 -6.84
C TRP A 268 -12.11 4.02 -7.02
N VAL A 269 -13.02 3.41 -6.23
CA VAL A 269 -14.46 3.60 -6.36
C VAL A 269 -14.87 5.07 -6.28
N GLY A 270 -14.25 5.85 -5.40
CA GLY A 270 -14.53 7.28 -5.26
C GLY A 270 -14.24 8.06 -6.54
N VAL A 271 -13.09 7.83 -7.18
CA VAL A 271 -12.71 8.49 -8.43
C VAL A 271 -13.66 8.08 -9.57
N LEU A 272 -13.97 6.78 -9.70
CA LEU A 272 -14.84 6.26 -10.74
C LEU A 272 -16.28 6.75 -10.58
N LEU A 273 -16.83 6.73 -9.37
CA LEU A 273 -18.17 7.27 -9.09
C LEU A 273 -18.23 8.77 -9.37
N THR A 274 -17.22 9.53 -8.97
CA THR A 274 -17.17 10.98 -9.24
C THR A 274 -17.11 11.25 -10.73
N SER A 275 -16.33 10.49 -11.48
CA SER A 275 -16.24 10.62 -12.94
C SER A 275 -17.59 10.40 -13.63
N VAL A 276 -18.33 9.36 -13.18
CA VAL A 276 -19.65 9.03 -13.76
C VAL A 276 -20.73 10.04 -13.34
N LEU A 277 -20.78 10.43 -12.07
CA LEU A 277 -21.91 11.17 -11.48
C LEU A 277 -21.74 12.70 -11.59
N ALA A 278 -20.51 13.21 -11.42
CA ALA A 278 -20.22 14.65 -11.46
C ALA A 278 -19.33 15.05 -12.64
N GLY A 279 -18.70 14.09 -13.32
CA GLY A 279 -17.86 14.32 -14.48
C GLY A 279 -16.35 14.34 -14.19
N PRO A 280 -15.52 14.39 -15.26
CA PRO A 280 -14.08 14.26 -15.15
C PRO A 280 -13.40 15.38 -14.35
N ALA A 281 -13.88 16.62 -14.42
CA ALA A 281 -13.28 17.74 -13.71
C ALA A 281 -13.30 17.49 -12.18
N ASP A 282 -14.46 17.12 -11.63
CA ASP A 282 -14.61 16.77 -10.21
C ASP A 282 -13.80 15.52 -9.84
N ALA A 283 -13.77 14.52 -10.73
CA ALA A 283 -12.94 13.32 -10.54
C ALA A 283 -11.44 13.65 -10.51
N GLY A 284 -11.00 14.63 -11.32
CA GLY A 284 -9.63 15.13 -11.33
C GLY A 284 -9.28 15.82 -10.02
N VAL A 285 -10.15 16.69 -9.53
CA VAL A 285 -9.99 17.36 -8.24
C VAL A 285 -9.96 16.36 -7.10
N PHE A 286 -10.92 15.42 -7.05
CA PHE A 286 -10.97 14.37 -6.03
C PHE A 286 -9.74 13.45 -6.08
N GLY A 287 -9.31 13.04 -7.27
CA GLY A 287 -8.12 12.21 -7.47
C GLY A 287 -6.83 12.91 -7.02
N ALA A 288 -6.70 14.22 -7.27
CA ALA A 288 -5.57 15.03 -6.80
C ALA A 288 -5.55 15.13 -5.26
N VAL A 289 -6.69 15.41 -4.63
CA VAL A 289 -6.83 15.40 -3.16
C VAL A 289 -6.45 14.05 -2.57
N GLY A 290 -6.88 12.95 -3.18
CA GLY A 290 -6.57 11.59 -2.74
C GLY A 290 -5.06 11.29 -2.68
N ARG A 291 -4.23 11.94 -3.52
CA ARG A 291 -2.78 11.75 -3.50
C ARG A 291 -2.14 12.26 -2.21
N TYR A 292 -2.61 13.37 -1.68
CA TYR A 292 -2.14 13.87 -0.39
C TYR A 292 -2.55 12.96 0.78
N VAL A 293 -3.77 12.44 0.72
CA VAL A 293 -4.27 11.49 1.73
C VAL A 293 -3.39 10.24 1.79
N LEU A 294 -3.03 9.68 0.64
CA LEU A 294 -2.16 8.51 0.56
C LEU A 294 -0.73 8.81 1.03
N ALA A 295 -0.19 9.99 0.70
CA ALA A 295 1.16 10.37 1.16
C ALA A 295 1.25 10.40 2.69
N GLY A 296 0.23 10.91 3.38
CA GLY A 296 0.17 10.92 4.85
C GLY A 296 0.10 9.53 5.50
N GLN A 297 -0.30 8.49 4.77
CA GLN A 297 -0.37 7.10 5.28
C GLN A 297 0.98 6.37 5.26
N LEU A 298 2.01 6.89 4.57
CA LEU A 298 3.29 6.19 4.41
C LEU A 298 3.96 5.87 5.76
N ALA A 299 3.91 6.80 6.72
CA ALA A 299 4.46 6.60 8.06
C ALA A 299 3.77 5.43 8.79
N MET A 300 2.45 5.37 8.73
CA MET A 300 1.66 4.31 9.36
C MET A 300 1.91 2.94 8.68
N GLN A 301 2.10 2.90 7.37
CA GLN A 301 2.44 1.67 6.65
C GLN A 301 3.81 1.13 7.10
N GLY A 302 4.80 2.01 7.28
CA GLY A 302 6.12 1.62 7.81
C GLY A 302 6.02 0.99 9.21
N LEU A 303 5.27 1.63 10.11
CA LEU A 303 5.02 1.12 11.47
C LEU A 303 4.29 -0.23 11.43
N ARG A 304 3.30 -0.37 10.56
CA ARG A 304 2.53 -1.61 10.37
C ARG A 304 3.42 -2.79 10.00
N VAL A 305 4.30 -2.59 9.01
CA VAL A 305 5.22 -3.64 8.54
C VAL A 305 6.18 -4.06 9.65
N ALA A 306 6.72 -3.12 10.42
CA ALA A 306 7.69 -3.38 11.48
C ALA A 306 7.10 -4.20 12.64
N VAL A 307 5.82 -3.97 13.00
CA VAL A 307 5.23 -4.52 14.23
C VAL A 307 4.29 -5.71 13.99
N SER A 308 3.82 -5.94 12.76
CA SER A 308 2.94 -7.07 12.44
C SER A 308 3.48 -8.45 12.92
N PRO A 309 4.78 -8.78 12.79
CA PRO A 309 5.30 -10.05 13.29
C PRO A 309 5.26 -10.16 14.83
N GLN A 310 5.47 -9.04 15.55
CA GLN A 310 5.39 -9.00 17.01
C GLN A 310 3.95 -9.21 17.47
N LEU A 311 2.98 -8.53 16.87
CA LEU A 311 1.55 -8.71 17.17
C LEU A 311 1.10 -10.15 16.91
N SER A 312 1.53 -10.75 15.81
CA SER A 312 1.21 -12.14 15.48
C SER A 312 1.73 -13.12 16.54
N ARG A 313 2.95 -12.92 17.04
CA ARG A 313 3.53 -13.75 18.11
C ARG A 313 2.78 -13.60 19.43
N LEU A 314 2.49 -12.36 19.88
CA LEU A 314 1.80 -12.09 21.12
C LEU A 314 0.38 -12.66 21.11
N LEU A 315 -0.36 -12.44 20.03
CA LEU A 315 -1.72 -12.96 19.88
C LEU A 315 -1.73 -14.51 19.76
N GLY A 316 -0.75 -15.08 19.08
CA GLY A 316 -0.59 -16.55 18.97
C GLY A 316 -0.28 -17.22 20.31
N ARG A 317 0.37 -16.51 21.25
CA ARG A 317 0.63 -16.97 22.62
C ARG A 317 -0.51 -16.67 23.60
N GLY A 318 -1.56 -16.00 23.16
CA GLY A 318 -2.65 -15.57 24.04
C GLY A 318 -2.34 -14.35 24.92
N GLU A 319 -1.21 -13.67 24.71
CA GLU A 319 -0.74 -12.49 25.44
C GLU A 319 -1.49 -11.22 25.02
N ARG A 320 -2.81 -11.18 25.22
CA ARG A 320 -3.71 -10.13 24.71
C ARG A 320 -3.39 -8.75 25.27
N ALA A 321 -3.08 -8.66 26.58
CA ALA A 321 -2.72 -7.40 27.23
C ALA A 321 -1.43 -6.79 26.65
N ALA A 322 -0.42 -7.63 26.38
CA ALA A 322 0.82 -7.19 25.73
C ALA A 322 0.57 -6.73 24.29
N ALA A 323 -0.26 -7.45 23.52
CA ALA A 323 -0.66 -7.03 22.17
C ALA A 323 -1.41 -5.68 22.17
N ALA A 324 -2.30 -5.45 23.16
CA ALA A 324 -2.97 -4.17 23.36
C ALA A 324 -1.98 -3.04 23.69
N ALA A 325 -0.99 -3.31 24.53
CA ALA A 325 0.05 -2.33 24.88
C ALA A 325 0.87 -1.92 23.66
N VAL A 326 1.29 -2.89 22.84
CA VAL A 326 1.99 -2.65 21.56
C VAL A 326 1.11 -1.85 20.61
N HIS A 327 -0.17 -2.19 20.47
CA HIS A 327 -1.11 -1.45 19.63
C HIS A 327 -1.26 0.01 20.09
N ARG A 328 -1.45 0.26 21.40
CA ARG A 328 -1.53 1.63 21.96
C ARG A 328 -0.27 2.44 21.70
N GLN A 329 0.90 1.83 21.86
CA GLN A 329 2.18 2.50 21.57
C GLN A 329 2.31 2.86 20.08
N LEU A 330 1.92 1.95 19.18
CA LEU A 330 1.87 2.23 17.74
C LEU A 330 0.90 3.35 17.39
N THR A 331 -0.26 3.36 18.03
CA THR A 331 -1.25 4.43 17.83
C THR A 331 -0.67 5.79 18.21
N ILE A 332 0.03 5.89 19.33
CA ILE A 332 0.72 7.13 19.75
C ILE A 332 1.76 7.56 18.71
N TRP A 333 2.62 6.65 18.24
CA TRP A 333 3.57 6.98 17.19
C TRP A 333 2.91 7.39 15.89
N GLY A 334 1.85 6.68 15.50
CA GLY A 334 1.04 7.01 14.32
C GLY A 334 0.42 8.40 14.40
N LEU A 335 -0.13 8.76 15.57
CA LEU A 335 -0.67 10.10 15.85
C LEU A 335 0.41 11.19 15.69
N VAL A 336 1.53 11.01 16.37
CA VAL A 336 2.61 12.02 16.38
C VAL A 336 3.23 12.22 15.00
N LEU A 337 3.30 11.17 14.18
CA LEU A 337 3.90 11.24 12.84
C LEU A 337 2.91 11.67 11.75
N SER A 338 1.65 11.21 11.81
CA SER A 338 0.70 11.43 10.71
C SER A 338 -0.23 12.63 10.94
N TRP A 339 -0.63 12.92 12.19
CA TRP A 339 -1.56 14.00 12.46
C TRP A 339 -1.04 15.38 12.09
N PRO A 340 0.25 15.74 12.31
CA PRO A 340 0.78 17.02 11.83
C PRO A 340 0.57 17.21 10.33
N VAL A 341 0.79 16.16 9.55
CA VAL A 341 0.59 16.21 8.09
C VAL A 341 -0.89 16.48 7.76
N TYR A 342 -1.81 15.72 8.34
CA TYR A 342 -3.24 15.88 8.05
C TYR A 342 -3.82 17.20 8.57
N LEU A 343 -3.39 17.68 9.73
CA LEU A 343 -3.80 18.98 10.26
C LEU A 343 -3.30 20.13 9.38
N LEU A 344 -2.06 20.07 8.92
CA LEU A 344 -1.54 21.05 7.96
C LEU A 344 -2.26 20.98 6.61
N LEU A 345 -2.58 19.76 6.11
CA LEU A 345 -3.38 19.59 4.91
C LEU A 345 -4.79 20.17 5.06
N ALA A 346 -5.40 20.05 6.24
CA ALA A 346 -6.72 20.62 6.50
C ALA A 346 -6.72 22.16 6.52
N VAL A 347 -5.71 22.78 7.16
CA VAL A 347 -5.65 24.24 7.33
C VAL A 347 -5.11 24.93 6.07
N PHE A 348 -4.08 24.36 5.45
CA PHE A 348 -3.39 24.91 4.28
C PHE A 348 -3.76 24.19 2.98
N ALA A 349 -4.97 23.63 2.89
CA ALA A 349 -5.46 22.93 1.70
C ALA A 349 -5.24 23.74 0.42
N LEU A 350 -5.45 25.06 0.48
CA LEU A 350 -5.23 25.99 -0.63
C LEU A 350 -3.77 25.93 -1.14
N ALA A 351 -2.80 26.05 -0.22
CA ALA A 351 -1.38 26.02 -0.56
C ALA A 351 -0.98 24.72 -1.25
N PHE A 352 -1.44 23.59 -0.73
CA PHE A 352 -1.14 22.28 -1.28
C PHE A 352 -1.79 22.07 -2.65
N LEU A 353 -3.05 22.46 -2.84
CA LEU A 353 -3.76 22.28 -4.11
C LEU A 353 -3.23 23.19 -5.22
N GLN A 354 -2.67 24.34 -4.89
CA GLN A 354 -1.96 25.20 -5.85
C GLN A 354 -0.77 24.50 -6.53
N LEU A 355 -0.18 23.49 -5.90
CA LEU A 355 0.85 22.65 -6.53
C LEU A 355 0.33 21.94 -7.78
N PHE A 356 -0.92 21.51 -7.78
CA PHE A 356 -1.55 20.86 -8.92
C PHE A 356 -2.05 21.85 -9.98
N GLY A 357 -2.31 23.09 -9.61
CA GLY A 357 -2.82 24.15 -10.47
C GLY A 357 -3.92 24.97 -9.79
N ARG A 358 -4.13 26.20 -10.25
CA ARG A 358 -5.15 27.09 -9.66
C ARG A 358 -6.56 26.50 -9.73
N GLU A 359 -6.88 25.77 -10.78
CA GLU A 359 -8.18 25.13 -10.99
C GLU A 359 -8.50 24.06 -9.92
N PHE A 360 -7.48 23.44 -9.33
CA PHE A 360 -7.63 22.42 -8.29
C PHE A 360 -7.99 23.00 -6.92
N THR A 361 -7.92 24.32 -6.76
CA THR A 361 -8.29 24.98 -5.49
C THR A 361 -9.78 24.83 -5.14
N ALA A 362 -10.63 24.51 -6.11
CA ALA A 362 -12.01 24.09 -5.86
C ALA A 362 -12.12 22.87 -4.93
N GLY A 363 -11.05 22.06 -4.84
CA GLY A 363 -10.95 20.89 -3.96
C GLY A 363 -10.65 21.21 -2.48
N VAL A 364 -10.51 22.48 -2.07
CA VAL A 364 -10.22 22.85 -0.67
C VAL A 364 -11.19 22.21 0.32
N PRO A 365 -12.53 22.27 0.13
CA PRO A 365 -13.45 21.59 1.05
C PRO A 365 -13.26 20.08 1.10
N ALA A 366 -13.09 19.43 -0.08
CA ALA A 366 -12.85 18.00 -0.18
C ALA A 366 -11.57 17.58 0.56
N MET A 367 -10.50 18.35 0.42
CA MET A 367 -9.23 18.09 1.08
C MET A 367 -9.32 18.24 2.59
N THR A 368 -10.00 19.28 3.07
CA THR A 368 -10.23 19.49 4.50
C THR A 368 -11.01 18.32 5.11
N VAL A 369 -12.11 17.90 4.46
CA VAL A 369 -12.93 16.76 4.90
C VAL A 369 -12.10 15.48 4.98
N LEU A 370 -11.35 15.15 3.93
CA LEU A 370 -10.54 13.92 3.92
C LEU A 370 -9.37 13.97 4.89
N ALA A 371 -8.73 15.12 5.05
CA ALA A 371 -7.66 15.29 6.03
C ALA A 371 -8.19 15.04 7.47
N LEU A 372 -9.38 15.56 7.81
CA LEU A 372 -10.01 15.31 9.09
C LEU A 372 -10.43 13.84 9.26
N ALA A 373 -10.94 13.20 8.22
CA ALA A 373 -11.26 11.78 8.24
C ALA A 373 -10.02 10.90 8.50
N MET A 374 -8.84 11.31 7.98
CA MET A 374 -7.59 10.62 8.22
C MET A 374 -7.10 10.72 9.68
N LEU A 375 -7.52 11.75 10.43
CA LEU A 375 -7.27 11.79 11.87
C LEU A 375 -8.00 10.64 12.57
N VAL A 376 -9.24 10.33 12.18
CA VAL A 376 -9.99 9.19 12.71
C VAL A 376 -9.29 7.89 12.32
N ASN A 377 -8.94 7.71 11.04
CA ASN A 377 -8.26 6.51 10.54
C ASN A 377 -6.97 6.19 11.32
N THR A 378 -6.13 7.19 11.54
CA THR A 378 -4.86 7.03 12.27
C THR A 378 -5.05 7.05 13.79
N GLY A 379 -6.07 7.74 14.28
CA GLY A 379 -6.41 7.85 15.72
C GLY A 379 -6.90 6.55 16.35
N VAL A 380 -7.60 5.73 15.58
CA VAL A 380 -8.01 4.38 16.01
C VAL A 380 -6.81 3.41 16.01
N GLY A 381 -5.73 3.78 15.33
CA GLY A 381 -4.51 2.97 15.21
C GLY A 381 -4.65 1.85 14.19
N ASN A 382 -3.73 0.88 14.28
CA ASN A 382 -3.66 -0.22 13.31
C ASN A 382 -4.57 -1.41 13.69
N VAL A 383 -5.87 -1.16 13.88
CA VAL A 383 -6.86 -2.18 14.30
C VAL A 383 -7.03 -3.31 13.29
N GLN A 384 -6.88 -3.01 11.99
CA GLN A 384 -6.93 -3.99 10.93
C GLN A 384 -5.84 -5.06 11.08
N SER A 385 -4.62 -4.66 11.49
CA SER A 385 -3.55 -5.63 11.78
C SER A 385 -3.84 -6.48 13.01
N LEU A 386 -4.51 -5.94 14.04
CA LEU A 386 -4.95 -6.75 15.18
C LEU A 386 -5.91 -7.85 14.74
N LEU A 387 -6.89 -7.54 13.90
CA LEU A 387 -7.84 -8.52 13.36
C LEU A 387 -7.15 -9.57 12.50
N LEU A 388 -6.28 -9.15 11.58
CA LEU A 388 -5.58 -10.06 10.67
C LEU A 388 -4.59 -10.97 11.43
N MET A 389 -3.78 -10.41 12.32
CA MET A 389 -2.80 -11.16 13.11
C MET A 389 -3.47 -12.00 14.20
N GLY A 390 -4.67 -11.64 14.65
CA GLY A 390 -5.52 -12.42 15.55
C GLY A 390 -6.31 -13.55 14.85
N GLY A 391 -6.08 -13.79 13.54
CA GLY A 391 -6.77 -14.84 12.78
C GLY A 391 -8.24 -14.54 12.49
N ARG A 392 -8.69 -13.29 12.63
CA ARG A 392 -10.08 -12.86 12.41
C ARG A 392 -10.24 -12.09 11.09
N SER A 393 -9.68 -12.63 10.01
CA SER A 393 -9.76 -12.03 8.67
C SER A 393 -11.20 -11.82 8.17
N GLY A 394 -12.15 -12.67 8.59
CA GLY A 394 -13.57 -12.48 8.29
C GLY A 394 -14.15 -11.19 8.89
N LEU A 395 -13.77 -10.82 10.12
CA LEU A 395 -14.22 -9.57 10.75
C LEU A 395 -13.59 -8.34 10.06
N HIS A 396 -12.34 -8.45 9.63
CA HIS A 396 -11.72 -7.41 8.80
C HIS A 396 -12.49 -7.23 7.48
N LEU A 397 -12.81 -8.31 6.78
CA LEU A 397 -13.61 -8.25 5.55
C LEU A 397 -14.98 -7.58 5.78
N VAL A 398 -15.68 -7.92 6.87
CA VAL A 398 -16.97 -7.29 7.22
C VAL A 398 -16.81 -5.78 7.43
N SER A 399 -15.77 -5.32 8.15
CA SER A 399 -15.54 -3.89 8.35
C SER A 399 -15.21 -3.16 7.05
N THR A 400 -14.40 -3.75 6.17
CA THR A 400 -14.07 -3.17 4.85
C THR A 400 -15.32 -3.10 3.95
N LEU A 401 -16.13 -4.15 3.91
CA LEU A 401 -17.39 -4.14 3.16
C LEU A 401 -18.38 -3.10 3.70
N ALA A 402 -18.50 -2.96 5.03
CA ALA A 402 -19.34 -1.93 5.63
C ALA A 402 -18.89 -0.52 5.22
N GLY A 403 -17.59 -0.24 5.29
CA GLY A 403 -17.00 1.03 4.84
C GLY A 403 -17.25 1.29 3.34
N LEU A 404 -17.03 0.27 2.50
CA LEU A 404 -17.27 0.36 1.07
C LEU A 404 -18.76 0.61 0.75
N THR A 405 -19.67 -0.10 1.42
CA THR A 405 -21.11 0.09 1.23
C THR A 405 -21.53 1.51 1.58
N VAL A 406 -21.05 2.05 2.71
CA VAL A 406 -21.33 3.44 3.11
C VAL A 406 -20.74 4.43 2.09
N THR A 407 -19.51 4.20 1.63
CA THR A 407 -18.87 5.05 0.61
C THR A 407 -19.68 5.08 -0.67
N VAL A 408 -20.12 3.93 -1.16
CA VAL A 408 -20.90 3.85 -2.41
C VAL A 408 -22.29 4.46 -2.22
N SER A 409 -23.01 4.08 -1.16
CA SER A 409 -24.39 4.56 -0.93
C SER A 409 -24.45 6.07 -0.74
N LEU A 410 -23.56 6.63 0.10
CA LEU A 410 -23.49 8.07 0.29
C LEU A 410 -22.92 8.77 -0.96
N GLY A 411 -22.01 8.13 -1.69
CA GLY A 411 -21.47 8.64 -2.94
C GLY A 411 -22.55 8.82 -3.99
N LEU A 412 -23.42 7.86 -4.19
CA LEU A 412 -24.55 7.94 -5.12
C LEU A 412 -25.50 9.09 -4.78
N TRP A 413 -25.62 9.45 -3.51
CA TRP A 413 -26.49 10.52 -3.04
C TRP A 413 -25.79 11.89 -3.04
N LEU A 414 -24.54 11.98 -2.56
CA LEU A 414 -23.87 13.28 -2.35
C LEU A 414 -23.11 13.78 -3.58
N ILE A 415 -22.56 12.89 -4.42
CA ILE A 415 -21.75 13.31 -5.56
C ILE A 415 -22.54 14.13 -6.60
N PRO A 416 -23.80 13.77 -6.97
CA PRO A 416 -24.54 14.54 -7.98
C PRO A 416 -24.75 16.00 -7.62
N GLY A 417 -24.91 16.32 -6.31
CA GLY A 417 -25.15 17.68 -5.84
C GLY A 417 -23.89 18.43 -5.37
N HIS A 418 -22.81 17.71 -5.02
CA HIS A 418 -21.64 18.29 -4.34
C HIS A 418 -20.30 17.92 -5.00
N GLY A 419 -20.30 17.22 -6.13
CA GLY A 419 -19.10 16.89 -6.90
C GLY A 419 -17.99 16.23 -6.07
N ALA A 420 -16.77 16.73 -6.20
CA ALA A 420 -15.59 16.26 -5.47
C ALA A 420 -15.76 16.32 -3.94
N THR A 421 -16.47 17.30 -3.41
CA THR A 421 -16.75 17.43 -1.97
C THR A 421 -17.71 16.34 -1.50
N GLY A 422 -18.74 16.02 -2.30
CA GLY A 422 -19.64 14.90 -2.03
C GLY A 422 -18.91 13.56 -1.99
N ALA A 423 -17.98 13.34 -2.91
CA ALA A 423 -17.12 12.16 -2.91
C ALA A 423 -16.24 12.09 -1.66
N ALA A 424 -15.68 13.22 -1.23
CA ALA A 424 -14.87 13.32 -0.03
C ALA A 424 -15.66 13.00 1.24
N LEU A 425 -16.89 13.51 1.37
CA LEU A 425 -17.79 13.20 2.48
C LEU A 425 -18.17 11.73 2.52
N ALA A 426 -18.52 11.15 1.37
CA ALA A 426 -18.87 9.74 1.25
C ALA A 426 -17.69 8.84 1.66
N TRP A 427 -16.49 9.14 1.17
CA TRP A 427 -15.28 8.38 1.53
C TRP A 427 -14.90 8.58 2.99
N ALA A 428 -15.01 9.79 3.53
CA ALA A 428 -14.78 10.08 4.95
C ALA A 428 -15.71 9.27 5.87
N ALA A 429 -17.00 9.20 5.53
CA ALA A 429 -17.97 8.38 6.25
C ALA A 429 -17.64 6.88 6.15
N GLY A 430 -17.24 6.40 4.98
CA GLY A 430 -16.80 5.03 4.77
C GLY A 430 -15.58 4.68 5.59
N ILE A 431 -14.54 5.53 5.60
CA ILE A 431 -13.35 5.39 6.44
C ILE A 431 -13.72 5.33 7.92
N ALA A 432 -14.57 6.23 8.39
CA ALA A 432 -15.03 6.25 9.78
C ALA A 432 -15.75 4.94 10.12
N THR A 433 -16.68 4.50 9.27
CA THR A 433 -17.42 3.24 9.45
C THR A 433 -16.48 2.04 9.49
N GLU A 434 -15.57 1.91 8.52
CA GLU A 434 -14.61 0.80 8.48
C GLU A 434 -13.76 0.75 9.75
N ASN A 435 -13.19 1.89 10.15
CA ASN A 435 -12.28 1.93 11.29
C ASN A 435 -12.99 1.76 12.63
N LEU A 436 -14.18 2.34 12.81
CA LEU A 436 -14.94 2.20 14.05
C LEU A 436 -15.48 0.77 14.22
N THR A 437 -15.97 0.14 13.15
CA THR A 437 -16.40 -1.27 13.19
C THR A 437 -15.21 -2.20 13.43
N ALA A 438 -14.08 -1.97 12.77
CA ALA A 438 -12.85 -2.72 12.99
C ALA A 438 -12.34 -2.55 14.44
N ALA A 439 -12.44 -1.36 15.04
CA ALA A 439 -12.09 -1.10 16.43
C ALA A 439 -12.99 -1.85 17.41
N GLY A 440 -14.30 -1.87 17.15
CA GLY A 440 -15.25 -2.66 17.91
C GLY A 440 -14.90 -4.14 17.92
N PHE A 441 -14.62 -4.70 16.74
CA PHE A 441 -14.20 -6.09 16.61
C PHE A 441 -12.82 -6.36 17.23
N ALA A 442 -11.84 -5.48 17.03
CA ALA A 442 -10.50 -5.62 17.62
C ALA A 442 -10.56 -5.61 19.16
N ARG A 443 -11.42 -4.77 19.75
CA ARG A 443 -11.65 -4.76 21.20
C ARG A 443 -12.15 -6.11 21.69
N SER A 444 -13.06 -6.78 20.98
CA SER A 444 -13.54 -8.11 21.36
C SER A 444 -12.46 -9.21 21.24
N VAL A 445 -11.50 -9.05 20.34
CA VAL A 445 -10.37 -9.99 20.16
C VAL A 445 -9.34 -9.84 21.27
N VAL A 446 -9.01 -8.59 21.62
CA VAL A 446 -7.95 -8.28 22.60
C VAL A 446 -8.48 -8.30 24.03
N GLY A 447 -9.75 -7.94 24.25
CA GLY A 447 -10.37 -7.84 25.58
C GLY A 447 -9.94 -6.63 26.40
N GLU A 448 -9.16 -5.71 25.81
CA GLU A 448 -8.56 -4.55 26.47
C GLU A 448 -8.96 -3.24 25.76
N PRO A 449 -8.98 -2.10 26.44
CA PRO A 449 -9.19 -0.80 25.82
C PRO A 449 -8.09 -0.49 24.79
N LEU A 450 -8.49 -0.14 23.58
CA LEU A 450 -7.57 0.23 22.49
C LEU A 450 -7.02 1.65 22.64
N VAL A 451 -7.79 2.54 23.28
CA VAL A 451 -7.42 3.94 23.54
C VAL A 451 -7.02 4.08 25.00
N SER A 452 -5.89 4.75 25.26
CA SER A 452 -5.40 5.04 26.60
C SER A 452 -5.41 6.55 26.88
N ARG A 453 -5.31 6.94 28.16
CA ARG A 453 -5.12 8.35 28.54
C ARG A 453 -3.88 8.95 27.88
N ALA A 454 -2.80 8.17 27.73
CA ALA A 454 -1.59 8.59 27.03
C ALA A 454 -1.86 8.87 25.55
N THR A 455 -2.71 8.08 24.89
CA THR A 455 -3.13 8.32 23.50
C THR A 455 -3.90 9.63 23.38
N LEU A 456 -4.81 9.93 24.34
CA LEU A 456 -5.56 11.19 24.35
C LEU A 456 -4.65 12.39 24.61
N TYR A 457 -3.70 12.28 25.54
CA TYR A 457 -2.70 13.34 25.76
C TYR A 457 -1.82 13.58 24.53
N ALA A 458 -1.35 12.52 23.86
CA ALA A 458 -0.58 12.64 22.62
C ALA A 458 -1.40 13.32 21.52
N ALA A 459 -2.68 12.95 21.37
CA ALA A 459 -3.60 13.57 20.44
C ALA A 459 -3.78 15.07 20.73
N ALA A 460 -4.10 15.42 21.99
CA ALA A 460 -4.30 16.81 22.41
C ALA A 460 -3.02 17.64 22.24
N ALA A 461 -1.85 17.10 22.61
CA ALA A 461 -0.56 17.77 22.43
C ALA A 461 -0.23 17.99 20.95
N THR A 462 -0.52 17.02 20.09
CA THR A 462 -0.30 17.14 18.65
C THR A 462 -1.23 18.18 18.04
N VAL A 463 -2.53 18.13 18.36
CA VAL A 463 -3.51 19.11 17.87
C VAL A 463 -3.15 20.52 18.36
N GLY A 464 -2.79 20.67 19.66
CA GLY A 464 -2.40 21.94 20.24
C GLY A 464 -1.14 22.51 19.60
N GLY A 465 -0.07 21.71 19.51
CA GLY A 465 1.19 22.13 18.92
C GLY A 465 1.09 22.51 17.44
N VAL A 466 0.44 21.66 16.65
CA VAL A 466 0.21 21.96 15.22
C VAL A 466 -0.80 23.10 15.05
N GLY A 467 -1.84 23.16 15.90
CA GLY A 467 -2.83 24.23 15.89
C GLY A 467 -2.20 25.60 16.14
N VAL A 468 -1.31 25.70 17.13
CA VAL A 468 -0.54 26.96 17.39
C VAL A 468 0.33 27.30 16.19
N ALA A 469 1.09 26.34 15.65
CA ALA A 469 1.95 26.58 14.49
C ALA A 469 1.13 27.04 13.26
N ALA A 470 -0.01 26.39 13.03
CA ALA A 470 -0.91 26.75 11.93
C ALA A 470 -1.54 28.12 12.14
N ALA A 471 -1.97 28.45 13.37
CA ALA A 471 -2.53 29.77 13.69
C ALA A 471 -1.50 30.87 13.46
N VAL A 472 -0.26 30.70 13.92
CA VAL A 472 0.84 31.65 13.67
C VAL A 472 1.06 31.82 12.16
N GLY A 473 1.11 30.72 11.39
CA GLY A 473 1.28 30.77 9.94
C GLY A 473 0.16 31.51 9.23
N VAL A 474 -1.11 31.24 9.60
CA VAL A 474 -2.29 31.89 9.01
C VAL A 474 -2.34 33.38 9.35
N LEU A 475 -2.06 33.75 10.61
CA LEU A 475 -2.06 35.15 11.06
C LEU A 475 -0.92 35.96 10.43
N ALA A 476 0.26 35.35 10.27
CA ALA A 476 1.43 36.03 9.71
C ALA A 476 1.38 36.19 8.20
N ALA A 477 0.88 35.19 7.45
CA ALA A 477 1.01 35.18 5.98
C ALA A 477 -0.18 34.49 5.26
N GLY A 478 -1.31 34.28 5.95
CA GLY A 478 -2.52 33.70 5.36
C GLY A 478 -2.44 32.20 5.14
N ARG A 479 -3.44 31.63 4.40
CA ARG A 479 -3.56 30.18 4.13
C ARG A 479 -2.81 29.69 2.87
N GLY A 480 -1.98 30.56 2.27
CA GLY A 480 -1.17 30.22 1.11
C GLY A 480 0.17 29.57 1.45
N LEU A 481 1.04 29.40 0.45
CA LEU A 481 2.39 28.86 0.61
C LEU A 481 3.25 29.61 1.64
N PRO A 482 3.22 30.97 1.72
CA PRO A 482 3.97 31.70 2.74
C PRO A 482 3.54 31.32 4.17
N GLY A 483 2.22 31.24 4.42
CA GLY A 483 1.69 30.85 5.72
C GLY A 483 2.05 29.41 6.09
N LEU A 484 2.00 28.50 5.13
CA LEU A 484 2.46 27.10 5.32
C LEU A 484 3.96 27.08 5.69
N ALA A 485 4.79 27.87 5.02
CA ALA A 485 6.23 27.94 5.31
C ALA A 485 6.49 28.43 6.75
N VAL A 486 5.77 29.49 7.19
CA VAL A 486 5.86 29.97 8.59
C VAL A 486 5.39 28.90 9.57
N ALA A 487 4.25 28.24 9.31
CA ALA A 487 3.75 27.18 10.16
C ALA A 487 4.74 26.01 10.29
N LEU A 488 5.36 25.59 9.19
CA LEU A 488 6.41 24.56 9.20
C LEU A 488 7.65 25.00 9.99
N ALA A 489 8.10 26.24 9.83
CA ALA A 489 9.22 26.77 10.58
C ALA A 489 8.94 26.77 12.10
N VAL A 490 7.76 27.22 12.52
CA VAL A 490 7.33 27.19 13.92
C VAL A 490 7.25 25.75 14.45
N LEU A 491 6.71 24.83 13.67
CA LEU A 491 6.59 23.42 14.05
C LEU A 491 7.98 22.78 14.23
N VAL A 492 8.89 23.02 13.30
CA VAL A 492 10.28 22.52 13.37
C VAL A 492 10.99 23.12 14.58
N ALA A 493 10.89 24.44 14.80
CA ALA A 493 11.49 25.10 15.96
C ALA A 493 10.94 24.55 17.27
N GLY A 494 9.60 24.31 17.35
CA GLY A 494 8.96 23.68 18.50
C GLY A 494 9.45 22.25 18.73
N CYS A 495 9.55 21.43 17.68
CA CYS A 495 10.08 20.07 17.79
C CYS A 495 11.56 20.06 18.24
N VAL A 496 12.40 20.93 17.69
CA VAL A 496 13.80 21.08 18.12
C VAL A 496 13.87 21.53 19.57
N GLY A 497 13.06 22.54 19.96
CA GLY A 497 12.95 23.00 21.35
C GLY A 497 12.53 21.88 22.31
N LEU A 498 11.55 21.07 21.96
CA LEU A 498 11.13 19.91 22.75
C LEU A 498 12.26 18.87 22.89
N LEU A 499 13.01 18.61 21.81
CA LEU A 499 14.12 17.68 21.82
C LEU A 499 15.33 18.18 22.65
N THR A 500 15.44 19.49 22.95
CA THR A 500 16.48 20.02 23.85
C THR A 500 16.14 19.76 25.32
N LEU A 501 14.88 19.53 25.68
CA LEU A 501 14.45 19.28 27.05
C LEU A 501 14.97 17.93 27.57
N PRO A 502 15.67 17.92 28.75
CA PRO A 502 16.27 16.70 29.31
C PRO A 502 15.26 15.57 29.54
N ARG A 503 14.03 15.94 29.97
CA ARG A 503 12.94 14.97 30.24
C ARG A 503 12.50 14.25 28.96
N VAL A 504 12.38 14.98 27.87
CA VAL A 504 11.98 14.41 26.56
C VAL A 504 13.06 13.47 26.01
N ARG A 505 14.34 13.91 26.11
CA ARG A 505 15.50 13.08 25.73
C ARG A 505 15.60 11.79 26.54
N ALA A 506 15.32 11.87 27.83
CA ALA A 506 15.31 10.69 28.71
C ALA A 506 14.18 9.71 28.31
N GLY A 507 12.97 10.22 28.05
CA GLY A 507 11.84 9.41 27.59
C GLY A 507 12.14 8.71 26.27
N ILE A 508 12.65 9.43 25.27
CA ILE A 508 13.02 8.86 23.96
C ILE A 508 14.09 7.78 24.12
N ARG A 509 15.12 8.01 24.95
CA ARG A 509 16.17 7.02 25.22
C ARG A 509 15.64 5.74 25.87
N VAL A 510 14.71 5.85 26.81
CA VAL A 510 14.06 4.69 27.45
C VAL A 510 13.27 3.89 26.40
N THR A 511 12.45 4.56 25.58
CA THR A 511 11.67 3.91 24.53
C THR A 511 12.55 3.25 23.47
N MET A 512 13.64 3.91 23.04
CA MET A 512 14.59 3.33 22.09
C MET A 512 15.32 2.10 22.67
N ARG A 513 15.62 2.10 23.97
CA ARG A 513 16.20 0.94 24.66
C ARG A 513 15.20 -0.21 24.75
N GLN A 514 13.93 0.07 25.00
CA GLN A 514 12.89 -0.96 25.03
C GLN A 514 12.71 -1.63 23.66
N ILE A 515 12.76 -0.84 22.57
CA ILE A 515 12.70 -1.36 21.20
C ILE A 515 13.94 -2.23 20.89
N ARG A 516 15.14 -1.79 21.27
CA ARG A 516 16.38 -2.57 21.08
C ARG A 516 16.44 -3.81 21.95
N GLY A 517 16.04 -3.71 23.23
CA GLY A 517 16.04 -4.84 24.16
C GLY A 517 15.02 -5.92 23.79
N SER A 518 13.91 -5.56 23.14
CA SER A 518 12.96 -6.54 22.59
C SER A 518 13.54 -7.29 21.37
N ASP A 519 14.42 -6.66 20.60
CA ASP A 519 15.12 -7.32 19.48
C ASP A 519 16.22 -8.28 19.98
N GLU A 520 16.95 -7.91 21.04
CA GLU A 520 17.98 -8.77 21.66
C GLU A 520 17.36 -9.96 22.40
N ALA A 521 16.25 -9.76 23.10
CA ALA A 521 15.51 -10.85 23.75
C ALA A 521 14.85 -11.79 22.72
N ALA A 522 14.42 -11.26 21.57
CA ALA A 522 13.89 -12.07 20.46
C ALA A 522 14.99 -12.90 19.77
N THR A 523 16.22 -12.39 19.77
CA THR A 523 17.39 -13.10 19.20
C THR A 523 17.97 -14.14 20.17
N ALA A 524 17.86 -13.90 21.47
CA ALA A 524 18.32 -14.81 22.54
C ALA A 524 17.35 -15.98 22.82
N ALA A 525 16.06 -15.79 22.56
CA ALA A 525 15.06 -16.85 22.60
C ALA A 525 15.09 -17.64 21.29
N GLY A 526 16.06 -18.56 21.15
CA GLY A 526 16.13 -19.53 20.05
C GLY A 526 14.83 -20.32 19.89
N PRO A 527 14.61 -21.02 18.76
CA PRO A 527 13.40 -21.77 18.51
C PRO A 527 13.14 -22.77 19.65
N ALA A 528 11.93 -22.69 20.22
CA ALA A 528 11.50 -23.65 21.25
C ALA A 528 11.71 -25.08 20.76
N PRO A 529 12.22 -25.99 21.60
CA PRO A 529 12.39 -27.39 21.22
C PRO A 529 11.04 -27.96 20.80
N ALA A 530 11.00 -28.59 19.64
CA ALA A 530 9.83 -29.28 19.13
C ALA A 530 9.38 -30.29 20.20
N SER A 531 8.21 -30.08 20.79
CA SER A 531 7.59 -31.01 21.70
C SER A 531 7.30 -32.31 20.94
N THR A 532 8.11 -33.33 21.12
CA THR A 532 7.79 -34.72 20.81
C THR A 532 6.58 -35.11 21.66
N ARG A 533 5.38 -34.87 21.16
CA ARG A 533 4.20 -35.63 21.58
C ARG A 533 4.06 -36.80 20.61
N GLY A 534 4.58 -37.92 21.05
CA GLY A 534 4.22 -39.23 20.53
C GLY A 534 2.79 -39.57 20.93
N ARG A 535 2.17 -40.24 20.01
CA ARG A 535 0.90 -40.99 19.97
C ARG A 535 -0.32 -40.21 19.57
#